data_a732e7ab729915e9c6c3824f6b044b03
#
_entry.id   a732e7ab729915e9c6c3824f6b044b03
#
_cell.length_a   1.000
_cell.length_b   1.000
_cell.length_c   1.000
_cell.angle_alpha   90.00
_cell.angle_beta   90.00
_cell.angle_gamma   90.00
#
_symmetry.space_group_name_H-M   'P 1'
#
loop_
_entity.id
_entity.type
_entity.pdbx_description
1 polymer ?
#
loop_
_entity_poly.entity_id
_entity_poly.type
_entity_poly.pdbx_seq_one_letter_code
_entity_poly.pdbx_strand_id
1 'polypeptide(L)'
;MLEIILGIIIFTGFVIALVFVIIGAKKKLVAEGDVEIVINNEKTIHVPSGSKLLNALSDNGLFVSSACGGGGTCGQCKVRVHSGGGDILPTELSHITKREAAHGERLSCQVAVKSNMNIEVEDSVFGVKKWECTVKSNDNVATFIKELVLTLPAGEEIKYRAGGYIQIECPEHIAKYSEFDVAERFRDDWNKYNLWQYVSTVKEPTLRAYSMASYPEEKEIMLNVRVATPPKADLPPGIMSSFIFNLKPGDKCFVSGPYGEFYARDTEAEMVFVGGGAGMAPMRSHIFDQLRRLKSKRKMTFWYGARSKREMFYVEDFDMLAKENPNFTWHTALSDALPEDEWTGYTGFIHNVLLEEFIKKHPAPEDCEFYMCGPPMMNTSVTKMLIDNGVEPENIMLDDFGG
;
A
#
# COMPACT_ATOMS: atom_id res chain seq x y z
N MET A 1 4.35 8.15 62.16
CA MET A 1 3.87 9.28 61.33
C MET A 1 5.02 10.16 60.84
N LEU A 2 5.94 10.60 61.72
CA LEU A 2 7.09 11.44 61.30
C LEU A 2 7.98 10.76 60.26
N GLU A 3 8.28 9.48 60.42
CA GLU A 3 9.11 8.68 59.48
C GLU A 3 8.47 8.54 58.11
N ILE A 4 7.14 8.38 58.03
CA ILE A 4 6.41 8.30 56.80
C ILE A 4 6.45 9.66 56.06
N ILE A 5 6.24 10.75 56.79
CA ILE A 5 6.31 12.10 56.22
C ILE A 5 7.72 12.41 55.71
N LEU A 6 8.75 12.04 56.48
CA LEU A 6 10.15 12.21 56.06
C LEU A 6 10.48 11.38 54.82
N GLY A 7 9.99 10.14 54.78
CA GLY A 7 10.14 9.26 53.59
C GLY A 7 9.51 9.85 52.36
N ILE A 8 8.29 10.39 52.46
CA ILE A 8 7.60 11.07 51.34
C ILE A 8 8.39 12.29 50.87
N ILE A 9 8.86 13.12 51.78
CA ILE A 9 9.64 14.33 51.45
C ILE A 9 10.94 13.96 50.72
N ILE A 10 11.69 12.97 51.22
CA ILE A 10 12.94 12.51 50.59
C ILE A 10 12.69 11.94 49.23
N PHE A 11 11.68 11.06 49.10
CA PHE A 11 11.33 10.45 47.81
C PHE A 11 10.88 11.50 46.79
N THR A 12 10.01 12.43 47.17
CA THR A 12 9.55 13.53 46.31
C THR A 12 10.71 14.42 45.88
N GLY A 13 11.61 14.76 46.84
CA GLY A 13 12.81 15.54 46.54
C GLY A 13 13.74 14.83 45.54
N PHE A 14 13.91 13.52 45.66
CA PHE A 14 14.70 12.72 44.74
C PHE A 14 14.07 12.68 43.33
N VAL A 15 12.74 12.47 43.22
CA VAL A 15 12.03 12.48 41.96
C VAL A 15 12.13 13.86 41.27
N ILE A 16 11.95 14.94 42.03
CA ILE A 16 12.09 16.31 41.51
C ILE A 16 13.52 16.56 41.01
N ALA A 17 14.53 16.14 41.74
CA ALA A 17 15.93 16.27 41.34
C ALA A 17 16.20 15.48 40.05
N LEU A 18 15.67 14.27 39.94
CA LEU A 18 15.77 13.44 38.71
C LEU A 18 15.11 14.12 37.52
N VAL A 19 13.93 14.71 37.70
CA VAL A 19 13.22 15.47 36.65
C VAL A 19 14.05 16.65 36.16
N PHE A 20 14.67 17.42 37.09
CA PHE A 20 15.57 18.52 36.71
C PHE A 20 16.81 18.05 35.95
N VAL A 21 17.39 16.90 36.35
CA VAL A 21 18.52 16.30 35.61
C VAL A 21 18.10 15.92 34.21
N ILE A 22 16.92 15.28 34.04
CA ILE A 22 16.39 14.88 32.74
C ILE A 22 16.11 16.13 31.88
N ILE A 23 15.47 17.17 32.43
CA ILE A 23 15.18 18.41 31.69
C ILE A 23 16.50 19.12 31.32
N GLY A 24 17.46 19.20 32.21
CA GLY A 24 18.78 19.78 31.93
C GLY A 24 19.56 19.00 30.86
N ALA A 25 19.54 17.67 30.93
CA ALA A 25 20.13 16.82 29.94
C ALA A 25 19.41 16.95 28.55
N LYS A 26 18.07 17.00 28.57
CA LYS A 26 17.27 17.23 27.34
C LYS A 26 17.66 18.54 26.67
N LYS A 27 17.72 19.65 27.44
CA LYS A 27 18.10 20.97 26.90
C LYS A 27 19.52 21.03 26.34
N LYS A 28 20.43 20.18 26.85
CA LYS A 28 21.83 20.13 26.37
C LYS A 28 22.05 19.15 25.25
N LEU A 29 21.26 18.07 25.19
CA LEU A 29 21.44 16.95 24.26
C LEU A 29 20.50 17.03 23.03
N VAL A 30 19.35 17.70 23.16
CA VAL A 30 18.41 17.92 22.07
C VAL A 30 18.62 19.33 21.55
N ALA A 31 19.00 19.46 20.28
CA ALA A 31 19.10 20.77 19.65
C ALA A 31 17.70 21.42 19.65
N GLU A 32 17.58 22.60 20.28
CA GLU A 32 16.39 23.43 20.22
C GLU A 32 16.59 24.44 19.09
N GLY A 33 15.63 24.54 18.18
CA GLY A 33 15.62 25.50 17.07
C GLY A 33 15.22 24.88 15.73
N ASP A 34 15.11 25.75 14.75
CA ASP A 34 14.85 25.32 13.38
C ASP A 34 16.14 24.81 12.73
N VAL A 35 15.98 23.74 11.99
CA VAL A 35 17.03 23.08 11.21
C VAL A 35 16.77 23.39 9.73
N GLU A 36 17.81 23.74 9.02
CA GLU A 36 17.78 23.97 7.59
C GLU A 36 18.01 22.65 6.83
N ILE A 37 17.12 22.32 5.89
CA ILE A 37 17.27 21.19 4.98
C ILE A 37 17.33 21.72 3.56
N VAL A 38 18.48 21.55 2.91
CA VAL A 38 18.70 21.85 1.49
C VAL A 38 18.39 20.59 0.67
N ILE A 39 17.50 20.72 -0.30
CA ILE A 39 16.95 19.63 -1.11
C ILE A 39 17.36 19.86 -2.56
N ASN A 40 18.04 18.87 -3.18
CA ASN A 40 18.55 18.89 -4.56
C ASN A 40 19.37 20.16 -4.89
N ASN A 41 19.97 20.82 -3.89
CA ASN A 41 20.65 22.12 -3.99
C ASN A 41 19.78 23.26 -4.56
N GLU A 42 18.47 23.11 -4.62
CA GLU A 42 17.53 24.06 -5.24
C GLU A 42 16.52 24.61 -4.23
N LYS A 43 16.01 23.77 -3.34
CA LYS A 43 14.95 24.12 -2.38
C LYS A 43 15.47 24.04 -0.95
N THR A 44 15.23 25.07 -0.16
CA THR A 44 15.56 25.09 1.27
C THR A 44 14.27 25.15 2.09
N ILE A 45 14.17 24.30 3.11
CA ILE A 45 13.08 24.31 4.09
C ILE A 45 13.64 24.44 5.50
N HIS A 46 12.86 25.04 6.41
CA HIS A 46 13.19 25.17 7.82
C HIS A 46 12.18 24.36 8.63
N VAL A 47 12.66 23.47 9.48
CA VAL A 47 11.81 22.53 10.24
C VAL A 47 12.28 22.43 11.67
N PRO A 48 11.37 22.18 12.63
CA PRO A 48 11.76 21.98 14.02
C PRO A 48 12.67 20.76 14.17
N SER A 49 13.73 20.92 14.99
CA SER A 49 14.61 19.81 15.35
C SER A 49 13.84 18.70 16.08
N GLY A 50 14.18 17.44 15.77
CA GLY A 50 13.65 16.26 16.47
C GLY A 50 12.56 15.49 15.68
N SER A 51 12.03 16.05 14.59
CA SER A 51 11.12 15.33 13.70
C SER A 51 11.84 14.27 12.88
N LYS A 52 11.10 13.32 12.31
CA LYS A 52 11.61 12.43 11.27
C LYS A 52 11.66 13.16 9.95
N LEU A 53 12.67 12.88 9.12
CA LEU A 53 12.85 13.54 7.82
C LEU A 53 11.64 13.34 6.91
N LEU A 54 11.03 12.15 6.89
CA LEU A 54 9.82 11.87 6.13
C LEU A 54 8.68 12.85 6.47
N ASN A 55 8.44 13.08 7.76
CA ASN A 55 7.39 13.99 8.22
C ASN A 55 7.75 15.45 7.89
N ALA A 56 9.00 15.84 8.14
CA ALA A 56 9.48 17.18 7.83
C ALA A 56 9.33 17.53 6.34
N LEU A 57 9.59 16.58 5.45
CA LEU A 57 9.37 16.74 4.00
C LEU A 57 7.88 16.85 3.69
N SER A 58 7.05 15.95 4.22
CA SER A 58 5.59 15.95 4.01
C SER A 58 4.94 17.25 4.47
N ASP A 59 5.31 17.77 5.65
CA ASP A 59 4.79 19.03 6.22
C ASP A 59 5.15 20.24 5.35
N ASN A 60 6.18 20.13 4.51
CA ASN A 60 6.62 21.14 3.56
C ASN A 60 6.21 20.85 2.09
N GLY A 61 5.23 19.96 1.90
CA GLY A 61 4.64 19.64 0.60
C GLY A 61 5.52 18.78 -0.31
N LEU A 62 6.49 18.06 0.26
CA LEU A 62 7.34 17.10 -0.44
C LEU A 62 6.98 15.68 0.03
N PHE A 63 6.21 14.99 -0.76
CA PHE A 63 5.63 13.69 -0.39
C PHE A 63 6.49 12.55 -0.93
N VAL A 64 7.39 12.04 -0.08
CA VAL A 64 8.19 10.85 -0.39
C VAL A 64 7.35 9.59 -0.18
N SER A 65 7.49 8.63 -1.09
CA SER A 65 6.79 7.34 -1.04
C SER A 65 7.05 6.61 0.28
N SER A 66 5.98 6.08 0.92
CA SER A 66 6.11 5.31 2.16
C SER A 66 4.90 4.39 2.37
N ALA A 67 4.90 3.18 1.80
CA ALA A 67 3.79 2.24 1.91
C ALA A 67 3.49 1.81 3.35
N CYS A 68 4.50 1.71 4.22
CA CYS A 68 4.34 1.35 5.64
C CYS A 68 3.96 2.52 6.55
N GLY A 69 3.83 3.75 6.01
CA GLY A 69 3.54 4.95 6.80
C GLY A 69 4.64 5.34 7.79
N GLY A 70 5.89 5.13 7.41
CA GLY A 70 7.04 5.52 8.23
C GLY A 70 7.52 4.46 9.23
N GLY A 71 7.00 3.23 9.15
CA GLY A 71 7.37 2.12 10.02
C GLY A 71 8.76 1.52 9.75
N GLY A 72 9.41 1.86 8.64
CA GLY A 72 10.73 1.34 8.27
C GLY A 72 10.73 -0.08 7.68
N THR A 73 9.56 -0.59 7.26
CA THR A 73 9.40 -1.99 6.83
C THR A 73 9.23 -2.18 5.32
N CYS A 74 8.96 -1.11 4.54
CA CYS A 74 8.74 -1.22 3.10
C CYS A 74 9.94 -0.80 2.25
N GLY A 75 10.91 -0.07 2.80
CA GLY A 75 12.09 0.38 2.08
C GLY A 75 11.86 1.49 1.03
N GLN A 76 10.63 1.94 0.82
CA GLN A 76 10.29 2.86 -0.30
C GLN A 76 10.71 4.32 -0.06
N CYS A 77 10.83 4.76 1.19
CA CYS A 77 11.14 6.14 1.51
C CYS A 77 12.64 6.48 1.39
N LYS A 78 13.31 5.93 0.39
CA LYS A 78 14.73 6.18 0.13
C LYS A 78 14.95 7.63 -0.29
N VAL A 79 15.98 8.22 0.29
CA VAL A 79 16.52 9.53 -0.07
C VAL A 79 18.03 9.46 0.06
N ARG A 80 18.76 10.26 -0.68
CA ARG A 80 20.20 10.37 -0.49
C ARG A 80 20.51 11.52 0.47
N VAL A 81 21.23 11.25 1.55
CA VAL A 81 21.65 12.23 2.55
C VAL A 81 23.14 12.49 2.40
N HIS A 82 23.49 13.68 1.93
CA HIS A 82 24.88 14.09 1.75
C HIS A 82 25.53 14.55 3.07
N SER A 83 24.73 15.16 3.97
CA SER A 83 25.19 15.60 5.28
C SER A 83 24.04 15.73 6.28
N GLY A 84 24.34 15.64 7.58
CA GLY A 84 23.40 15.90 8.66
C GLY A 84 22.50 14.74 9.07
N GLY A 85 22.55 13.58 8.38
CA GLY A 85 21.67 12.44 8.60
C GLY A 85 22.03 11.52 9.77
N GLY A 86 23.18 11.75 10.42
CA GLY A 86 23.70 10.85 11.46
C GLY A 86 24.05 9.44 10.92
N ASP A 87 24.28 8.50 11.82
CA ASP A 87 24.64 7.13 11.48
C ASP A 87 23.42 6.36 10.94
N ILE A 88 23.68 5.40 10.02
CA ILE A 88 22.65 4.49 9.51
C ILE A 88 22.20 3.53 10.61
N LEU A 89 20.89 3.30 10.69
CA LEU A 89 20.32 2.42 11.70
C LEU A 89 20.27 0.96 11.18
N PRO A 90 20.36 -0.04 12.08
CA PRO A 90 20.21 -1.44 11.72
C PRO A 90 18.90 -1.76 10.96
N THR A 91 17.83 -1.05 11.28
CA THR A 91 16.52 -1.17 10.62
C THR A 91 16.55 -0.74 9.16
N GLU A 92 17.43 0.17 8.78
CA GLU A 92 17.59 0.62 7.39
C GLU A 92 18.35 -0.41 6.56
N LEU A 93 19.29 -1.14 7.17
CA LEU A 93 20.14 -2.13 6.50
C LEU A 93 19.39 -3.38 6.03
N SER A 94 18.14 -3.56 6.42
CA SER A 94 17.24 -4.58 5.84
C SER A 94 16.75 -4.21 4.43
N HIS A 95 16.82 -2.93 4.05
CA HIS A 95 16.33 -2.39 2.79
C HIS A 95 17.38 -1.62 1.99
N ILE A 96 18.50 -1.28 2.62
CA ILE A 96 19.61 -0.52 2.02
C ILE A 96 20.85 -1.40 2.09
N THR A 97 21.43 -1.68 0.94
CA THR A 97 22.69 -2.44 0.86
C THR A 97 23.86 -1.61 1.42
N LYS A 98 24.93 -2.28 1.81
CA LYS A 98 26.16 -1.60 2.27
C LYS A 98 26.71 -0.63 1.23
N ARG A 99 26.55 -0.94 -0.05
CA ARG A 99 26.98 -0.07 -1.16
C ARG A 99 26.11 1.19 -1.22
N GLU A 100 24.80 1.06 -1.18
CA GLU A 100 23.86 2.20 -1.15
C GLU A 100 24.11 3.09 0.07
N ALA A 101 24.28 2.49 1.26
CA ALA A 101 24.61 3.21 2.49
C ALA A 101 25.92 4.03 2.35
N ALA A 102 26.94 3.47 1.71
CA ALA A 102 28.19 4.18 1.44
C ALA A 102 28.04 5.36 0.44
N HIS A 103 26.97 5.36 -0.37
CA HIS A 103 26.61 6.45 -1.26
C HIS A 103 25.61 7.44 -0.64
N GLY A 104 25.30 7.28 0.66
CA GLY A 104 24.42 8.17 1.41
C GLY A 104 22.92 7.85 1.33
N GLU A 105 22.54 6.72 0.73
CA GLU A 105 21.14 6.30 0.72
C GLU A 105 20.63 6.01 2.14
N ARG A 106 19.48 6.54 2.48
CA ARG A 106 18.85 6.45 3.80
C ARG A 106 17.34 6.25 3.65
N LEU A 107 16.70 5.69 4.66
CA LEU A 107 15.24 5.71 4.76
C LEU A 107 14.80 6.98 5.48
N SER A 108 14.15 7.91 4.80
CA SER A 108 13.74 9.21 5.39
C SER A 108 12.87 9.04 6.64
N CYS A 109 12.10 7.96 6.75
CA CYS A 109 11.30 7.65 7.93
C CYS A 109 12.15 7.20 9.15
N GLN A 110 13.41 6.85 8.97
CA GLN A 110 14.33 6.44 10.03
C GLN A 110 15.33 7.56 10.40
N VAL A 111 15.53 8.53 9.50
CA VAL A 111 16.42 9.68 9.74
C VAL A 111 15.74 10.69 10.65
N ALA A 112 16.40 11.01 11.78
CA ALA A 112 15.97 12.09 12.67
C ALA A 112 16.66 13.40 12.28
N VAL A 113 15.88 14.47 12.10
CA VAL A 113 16.35 15.82 11.81
C VAL A 113 16.91 16.45 13.07
N LYS A 114 18.24 16.50 13.23
CA LYS A 114 18.92 17.01 14.43
C LYS A 114 19.86 18.17 14.16
N SER A 115 20.26 18.36 12.92
CA SER A 115 21.20 19.39 12.46
C SER A 115 20.88 19.74 11.01
N ASN A 116 21.46 20.80 10.49
CA ASN A 116 21.32 21.16 9.07
C ASN A 116 21.69 19.99 8.16
N MET A 117 20.89 19.80 7.13
CA MET A 117 20.99 18.65 6.22
C MET A 117 21.10 19.10 4.78
N ASN A 118 21.83 18.32 3.98
CA ASN A 118 21.76 18.38 2.53
C ASN A 118 21.31 17.02 2.04
N ILE A 119 20.22 17.01 1.28
CA ILE A 119 19.60 15.77 0.79
C ILE A 119 19.28 15.87 -0.70
N GLU A 120 19.18 14.72 -1.33
CA GLU A 120 18.68 14.56 -2.69
C GLU A 120 17.47 13.63 -2.67
N VAL A 121 16.40 14.05 -3.32
CA VAL A 121 15.18 13.29 -3.54
C VAL A 121 14.94 13.15 -5.03
N GLU A 122 14.23 12.10 -5.44
CA GLU A 122 13.86 11.93 -6.84
C GLU A 122 12.97 13.06 -7.34
N ASP A 123 13.11 13.42 -8.62
CA ASP A 123 12.31 14.47 -9.25
C ASP A 123 10.80 14.19 -9.19
N SER A 124 10.42 12.92 -9.18
CA SER A 124 9.04 12.45 -9.03
C SER A 124 8.36 13.01 -7.78
N VAL A 125 9.11 13.24 -6.69
CA VAL A 125 8.60 13.77 -5.42
C VAL A 125 8.01 15.19 -5.58
N PHE A 126 8.56 16.00 -6.49
CA PHE A 126 8.08 17.36 -6.75
C PHE A 126 6.76 17.39 -7.54
N GLY A 127 6.38 16.29 -8.19
CA GLY A 127 5.12 16.13 -8.92
C GLY A 127 3.96 15.63 -8.07
N VAL A 128 4.23 15.15 -6.85
CA VAL A 128 3.20 14.61 -5.97
C VAL A 128 2.40 15.74 -5.33
N LYS A 129 1.06 15.57 -5.31
CA LYS A 129 0.14 16.48 -4.65
C LYS A 129 -0.64 15.77 -3.54
N LYS A 130 -1.24 16.56 -2.65
CA LYS A 130 -2.18 16.07 -1.63
C LYS A 130 -3.54 16.74 -1.86
N TRP A 131 -4.61 15.93 -1.84
CA TRP A 131 -5.98 16.39 -2.03
C TRP A 131 -6.89 15.94 -0.89
N GLU A 132 -7.87 16.75 -0.57
CA GLU A 132 -9.02 16.37 0.22
C GLU A 132 -10.12 15.83 -0.71
N CYS A 133 -10.14 14.52 -0.91
CA CYS A 133 -11.12 13.85 -1.76
C CYS A 133 -12.43 13.63 -1.03
N THR A 134 -13.50 13.46 -1.81
CA THR A 134 -14.82 13.10 -1.28
C THR A 134 -15.13 11.65 -1.63
N VAL A 135 -15.57 10.87 -0.66
CA VAL A 135 -16.06 9.50 -0.89
C VAL A 135 -17.33 9.56 -1.74
N LYS A 136 -17.27 8.99 -2.94
CA LYS A 136 -18.42 8.84 -3.84
C LYS A 136 -19.21 7.58 -3.51
N SER A 137 -18.53 6.47 -3.34
CA SER A 137 -19.08 5.17 -2.94
C SER A 137 -18.05 4.36 -2.17
N ASN A 138 -18.52 3.39 -1.38
CA ASN A 138 -17.67 2.48 -0.61
C ASN A 138 -18.41 1.14 -0.41
N ASP A 139 -18.56 0.38 -1.47
CA ASP A 139 -19.43 -0.78 -1.55
C ASP A 139 -18.65 -2.10 -1.46
N ASN A 140 -19.26 -3.14 -0.89
CA ASN A 140 -18.66 -4.46 -0.92
C ASN A 140 -18.69 -5.06 -2.33
N VAL A 141 -17.54 -5.40 -2.86
CA VAL A 141 -17.37 -6.17 -4.10
C VAL A 141 -17.11 -7.65 -3.84
N ALA A 142 -16.57 -7.98 -2.66
CA ALA A 142 -16.40 -9.34 -2.16
C ALA A 142 -16.65 -9.36 -0.63
N THR A 143 -16.66 -10.53 -0.01
CA THR A 143 -16.98 -10.70 1.42
C THR A 143 -16.15 -9.76 2.31
N PHE A 144 -14.87 -9.62 2.03
CA PHE A 144 -13.93 -8.84 2.84
C PHE A 144 -13.25 -7.71 2.03
N ILE A 145 -13.78 -7.37 0.85
CA ILE A 145 -13.20 -6.33 -0.01
C ILE A 145 -14.29 -5.32 -0.34
N LYS A 146 -13.95 -4.04 -0.14
CA LYS A 146 -14.72 -2.91 -0.63
C LYS A 146 -14.04 -2.26 -1.83
N GLU A 147 -14.85 -1.77 -2.75
CA GLU A 147 -14.48 -0.79 -3.75
C GLU A 147 -14.73 0.60 -3.17
N LEU A 148 -13.65 1.33 -2.91
CA LEU A 148 -13.72 2.73 -2.51
C LEU A 148 -13.51 3.60 -3.74
N VAL A 149 -14.49 4.45 -4.04
CA VAL A 149 -14.40 5.44 -5.13
C VAL A 149 -14.31 6.84 -4.52
N LEU A 150 -13.26 7.56 -4.89
CA LEU A 150 -12.99 8.91 -4.42
C LEU A 150 -13.05 9.90 -5.58
N THR A 151 -13.75 11.01 -5.37
CA THR A 151 -13.80 12.14 -6.29
C THR A 151 -12.80 13.21 -5.84
N LEU A 152 -11.95 13.65 -6.75
CA LEU A 152 -11.02 14.76 -6.55
C LEU A 152 -11.76 16.09 -6.38
N PRO A 153 -11.15 17.11 -5.75
CA PRO A 153 -11.68 18.46 -5.72
C PRO A 153 -11.93 19.00 -7.14
N ALA A 154 -12.92 19.89 -7.27
CA ALA A 154 -13.28 20.46 -8.57
C ALA A 154 -12.10 21.14 -9.25
N GLY A 155 -11.84 20.77 -10.49
CA GLY A 155 -10.74 21.30 -11.30
C GLY A 155 -9.37 20.62 -11.07
N GLU A 156 -9.28 19.67 -10.14
CA GLU A 156 -8.07 18.86 -9.94
C GLU A 156 -8.12 17.58 -10.77
N GLU A 157 -6.94 17.13 -11.17
CA GLU A 157 -6.72 15.89 -11.93
C GLU A 157 -5.47 15.19 -11.39
N ILE A 158 -5.51 13.87 -11.29
CA ILE A 158 -4.36 13.05 -11.00
C ILE A 158 -3.80 12.45 -12.31
N LYS A 159 -2.55 12.78 -12.63
CA LYS A 159 -1.86 12.24 -13.82
C LYS A 159 -0.93 11.12 -13.39
N TYR A 160 -1.23 9.90 -13.78
CA TYR A 160 -0.47 8.72 -13.39
C TYR A 160 -0.36 7.71 -14.53
N ARG A 161 0.45 6.70 -14.33
CA ARG A 161 0.52 5.50 -15.18
C ARG A 161 -0.23 4.36 -14.49
N ALA A 162 -0.90 3.51 -15.28
CA ALA A 162 -1.54 2.30 -14.76
C ALA A 162 -0.53 1.44 -13.97
N GLY A 163 -0.97 0.87 -12.85
CA GLY A 163 -0.10 0.24 -11.85
C GLY A 163 0.44 1.19 -10.78
N GLY A 164 0.17 2.50 -10.89
CA GLY A 164 0.47 3.47 -9.85
C GLY A 164 -0.43 3.32 -8.63
N TYR A 165 0.02 3.88 -7.50
CA TYR A 165 -0.71 3.88 -6.24
C TYR A 165 -0.82 5.28 -5.64
N ILE A 166 -1.71 5.42 -4.66
CA ILE A 166 -1.86 6.60 -3.83
C ILE A 166 -1.61 6.25 -2.36
N GLN A 167 -1.36 7.27 -1.55
CA GLN A 167 -1.34 7.12 -0.10
C GLN A 167 -2.59 7.77 0.49
N ILE A 168 -3.24 7.06 1.39
CA ILE A 168 -4.37 7.57 2.18
C ILE A 168 -3.87 7.93 3.56
N GLU A 169 -4.29 9.08 4.06
CA GLU A 169 -4.10 9.49 5.44
C GLU A 169 -5.26 9.01 6.30
N CYS A 170 -4.94 8.26 7.33
CA CYS A 170 -5.86 7.84 8.36
C CYS A 170 -5.70 8.78 9.56
N PRO A 171 -6.68 9.62 9.89
CA PRO A 171 -6.62 10.50 11.06
C PRO A 171 -6.77 9.71 12.37
N GLU A 172 -6.58 10.39 13.49
CA GLU A 172 -6.99 9.85 14.78
C GLU A 172 -8.49 9.52 14.77
N HIS A 173 -8.86 8.28 15.08
CA HIS A 173 -10.25 7.83 15.08
C HIS A 173 -10.46 6.53 15.87
N ILE A 174 -11.74 6.23 16.09
CA ILE A 174 -12.22 4.93 16.58
C ILE A 174 -13.22 4.40 15.55
N ALA A 175 -12.93 3.22 14.98
CA ALA A 175 -13.80 2.53 14.02
C ALA A 175 -14.28 1.20 14.62
N LYS A 176 -15.59 1.07 14.80
CA LYS A 176 -16.22 -0.15 15.29
C LYS A 176 -16.74 -0.97 14.11
N TYR A 177 -16.38 -2.24 14.03
CA TYR A 177 -16.81 -3.11 12.95
C TYR A 177 -18.34 -3.28 12.93
N SER A 178 -18.99 -3.18 14.08
CA SER A 178 -20.47 -3.18 14.19
C SER A 178 -21.17 -2.01 13.48
N GLU A 179 -20.42 -0.97 13.11
CA GLU A 179 -20.92 0.24 12.42
C GLU A 179 -20.59 0.21 10.91
N PHE A 180 -19.86 -0.83 10.44
CA PHE A 180 -19.53 -0.96 9.03
C PHE A 180 -20.77 -1.30 8.21
N ASP A 181 -20.89 -0.63 7.08
CA ASP A 181 -21.88 -0.98 6.08
C ASP A 181 -21.38 -2.18 5.27
N VAL A 182 -21.91 -3.36 5.58
CA VAL A 182 -21.58 -4.62 4.90
C VAL A 182 -22.83 -5.11 4.19
N ALA A 183 -22.72 -5.35 2.89
CA ALA A 183 -23.83 -5.83 2.07
C ALA A 183 -24.38 -7.15 2.63
N GLU A 184 -25.74 -7.29 2.66
CA GLU A 184 -26.45 -8.40 3.28
C GLU A 184 -25.93 -9.77 2.85
N ARG A 185 -25.66 -9.93 1.55
CA ARG A 185 -25.14 -11.18 0.95
C ARG A 185 -23.80 -11.67 1.52
N PHE A 186 -23.08 -10.83 2.29
CA PHE A 186 -21.79 -11.17 2.88
C PHE A 186 -21.80 -11.27 4.40
N ARG A 187 -22.90 -10.92 5.07
CA ARG A 187 -22.98 -10.86 6.54
C ARG A 187 -22.83 -12.20 7.21
N ASP A 188 -23.21 -13.29 6.54
CA ASP A 188 -23.10 -14.64 7.09
C ASP A 188 -21.65 -14.99 7.44
N ASP A 189 -20.69 -14.67 6.57
CA ASP A 189 -19.28 -14.87 6.86
C ASP A 189 -18.78 -13.94 7.97
N TRP A 190 -19.26 -12.70 8.03
CA TRP A 190 -18.94 -11.79 9.13
C TRP A 190 -19.45 -12.29 10.48
N ASN A 191 -20.65 -12.87 10.51
CA ASN A 191 -21.21 -13.55 11.69
C ASN A 191 -20.41 -14.79 12.04
N LYS A 192 -20.12 -15.65 11.05
CA LYS A 192 -19.34 -16.89 11.21
C LYS A 192 -17.98 -16.65 11.85
N TYR A 193 -17.28 -15.61 11.44
CA TYR A 193 -15.97 -15.24 11.98
C TYR A 193 -16.04 -14.25 13.14
N ASN A 194 -17.25 -13.90 13.61
CA ASN A 194 -17.50 -12.98 14.73
C ASN A 194 -16.74 -11.65 14.59
N LEU A 195 -16.77 -11.06 13.39
CA LEU A 195 -15.98 -9.87 13.08
C LEU A 195 -16.54 -8.58 13.69
N TRP A 196 -17.82 -8.54 13.98
CA TRP A 196 -18.52 -7.35 14.52
C TRP A 196 -18.00 -6.88 15.88
N GLN A 197 -17.29 -7.73 16.62
CA GLN A 197 -16.72 -7.43 17.92
C GLN A 197 -15.50 -6.50 17.87
N TYR A 198 -14.84 -6.38 16.74
CA TYR A 198 -13.59 -5.67 16.64
C TYR A 198 -13.77 -4.15 16.65
N VAL A 199 -12.79 -3.48 17.26
CA VAL A 199 -12.68 -2.02 17.31
C VAL A 199 -11.26 -1.64 16.94
N SER A 200 -11.10 -0.79 15.94
CA SER A 200 -9.83 -0.19 15.59
C SER A 200 -9.72 1.18 16.25
N THR A 201 -8.65 1.42 16.97
CA THR A 201 -8.37 2.71 17.62
C THR A 201 -7.04 3.25 17.10
N VAL A 202 -7.06 4.45 16.57
CA VAL A 202 -5.89 5.17 16.04
C VAL A 202 -5.69 6.43 16.84
N LYS A 203 -4.52 6.56 17.47
CA LYS A 203 -4.15 7.69 18.35
C LYS A 203 -3.29 8.73 17.65
N GLU A 204 -2.65 8.35 16.54
CA GLU A 204 -1.78 9.22 15.76
C GLU A 204 -2.06 9.02 14.28
N PRO A 205 -2.13 10.09 13.49
CA PRO A 205 -2.33 9.96 12.05
C PRO A 205 -1.29 9.04 11.40
N THR A 206 -1.73 8.25 10.45
CA THR A 206 -0.85 7.33 9.71
C THR A 206 -1.18 7.32 8.23
N LEU A 207 -0.22 6.92 7.40
CA LEU A 207 -0.36 6.81 5.95
C LEU A 207 -0.26 5.34 5.53
N ARG A 208 -1.00 4.93 4.49
CA ARG A 208 -0.82 3.64 3.81
C ARG A 208 -1.02 3.80 2.32
N ALA A 209 -0.25 3.01 1.57
CA ALA A 209 -0.34 2.93 0.12
C ALA A 209 -1.46 1.98 -0.32
N TYR A 210 -2.13 2.36 -1.41
CA TYR A 210 -3.13 1.54 -2.09
C TYR A 210 -2.99 1.69 -3.60
N SER A 211 -2.79 0.58 -4.30
CA SER A 211 -2.75 0.55 -5.76
C SER A 211 -4.12 0.91 -6.33
N MET A 212 -4.12 1.76 -7.34
CA MET A 212 -5.34 2.19 -8.00
C MET A 212 -5.91 1.08 -8.89
N ALA A 213 -7.21 0.85 -8.77
CA ALA A 213 -7.97 0.00 -9.69
C ALA A 213 -8.45 0.78 -10.92
N SER A 214 -8.60 2.10 -10.81
CA SER A 214 -8.85 2.98 -11.94
C SER A 214 -7.65 3.03 -12.88
N TYR A 215 -7.90 3.33 -14.17
CA TYR A 215 -6.86 3.64 -15.15
C TYR A 215 -6.91 5.14 -15.51
N PRO A 216 -5.87 5.71 -16.15
CA PRO A 216 -5.71 7.16 -16.29
C PRO A 216 -6.88 7.95 -16.93
N GLU A 217 -7.74 7.32 -17.74
CA GLU A 217 -8.92 7.99 -18.30
C GLU A 217 -10.13 8.02 -17.38
N GLU A 218 -10.14 7.21 -16.32
CA GLU A 218 -11.15 7.30 -15.26
C GLU A 218 -10.81 8.49 -14.36
N LYS A 219 -11.72 9.46 -14.25
CA LYS A 219 -11.48 10.73 -13.52
C LYS A 219 -11.53 10.60 -12.01
N GLU A 220 -11.82 9.40 -11.51
CA GLU A 220 -11.99 9.08 -10.09
C GLU A 220 -10.87 8.13 -9.65
N ILE A 221 -10.52 8.19 -8.38
CA ILE A 221 -9.62 7.23 -7.78
C ILE A 221 -10.46 6.05 -7.29
N MET A 222 -10.22 4.87 -7.83
CA MET A 222 -10.89 3.63 -7.45
C MET A 222 -9.88 2.70 -6.78
N LEU A 223 -10.23 2.14 -5.63
CA LEU A 223 -9.38 1.24 -4.86
C LEU A 223 -10.16 -0.02 -4.50
N ASN A 224 -9.47 -1.17 -4.47
CA ASN A 224 -10.02 -2.40 -3.89
C ASN A 224 -9.33 -2.67 -2.54
N VAL A 225 -10.06 -2.50 -1.46
CA VAL A 225 -9.49 -2.55 -0.11
C VAL A 225 -10.02 -3.75 0.65
N ARG A 226 -9.12 -4.66 1.01
CA ARG A 226 -9.45 -5.79 1.88
C ARG A 226 -9.35 -5.38 3.35
N VAL A 227 -10.37 -5.70 4.15
CA VAL A 227 -10.28 -5.53 5.60
C VAL A 227 -9.24 -6.48 6.19
N ALA A 228 -8.29 -5.93 6.94
CA ALA A 228 -7.28 -6.71 7.65
C ALA A 228 -7.80 -7.08 9.03
N THR A 229 -8.35 -8.29 9.14
CA THR A 229 -8.79 -8.86 10.41
C THR A 229 -7.59 -9.33 11.23
N PRO A 230 -7.67 -9.31 12.57
CA PRO A 230 -6.58 -9.79 13.41
C PRO A 230 -6.28 -11.28 13.15
N PRO A 231 -5.01 -11.66 12.95
CA PRO A 231 -4.65 -13.09 12.80
C PRO A 231 -4.83 -13.88 14.09
N LYS A 232 -4.90 -13.19 15.25
CA LYS A 232 -5.18 -13.74 16.58
C LYS A 232 -6.06 -12.77 17.36
N ALA A 233 -6.87 -13.27 18.27
CA ALA A 233 -7.86 -12.47 19.01
C ALA A 233 -7.26 -11.34 19.90
N ASP A 234 -6.01 -11.46 20.29
CA ASP A 234 -5.27 -10.51 21.12
C ASP A 234 -4.56 -9.40 20.31
N LEU A 235 -4.60 -9.48 18.99
CA LEU A 235 -4.01 -8.47 18.12
C LEU A 235 -5.06 -7.45 17.63
N PRO A 236 -4.67 -6.19 17.41
CA PRO A 236 -5.59 -5.20 16.88
C PRO A 236 -5.90 -5.47 15.38
N PRO A 237 -7.09 -5.05 14.91
CA PRO A 237 -7.39 -5.05 13.48
C PRO A 237 -6.55 -4.03 12.73
N GLY A 238 -6.46 -4.21 11.41
CA GLY A 238 -5.72 -3.31 10.53
C GLY A 238 -6.27 -1.88 10.58
N ILE A 239 -5.41 -0.93 10.90
CA ILE A 239 -5.76 0.48 11.13
C ILE A 239 -6.44 1.11 9.92
N MET A 240 -5.74 1.15 8.77
CA MET A 240 -6.21 1.85 7.58
C MET A 240 -7.40 1.15 6.94
N SER A 241 -7.38 -0.18 6.85
CA SER A 241 -8.50 -0.91 6.27
C SER A 241 -9.78 -0.75 7.11
N SER A 242 -9.67 -0.67 8.45
CA SER A 242 -10.80 -0.37 9.32
C SER A 242 -11.33 1.04 9.13
N PHE A 243 -10.43 2.03 8.98
CA PHE A 243 -10.81 3.40 8.64
C PHE A 243 -11.60 3.44 7.32
N ILE A 244 -11.06 2.83 6.27
CA ILE A 244 -11.69 2.80 4.95
C ILE A 244 -13.05 2.11 5.01
N PHE A 245 -13.17 0.97 5.70
CA PHE A 245 -14.46 0.26 5.83
C PHE A 245 -15.52 1.08 6.56
N ASN A 246 -15.12 2.03 7.39
CA ASN A 246 -16.02 2.92 8.11
C ASN A 246 -16.47 4.15 7.30
N LEU A 247 -15.76 4.51 6.24
CA LEU A 247 -16.11 5.65 5.39
C LEU A 247 -17.47 5.47 4.71
N LYS A 248 -18.21 6.58 4.64
CA LYS A 248 -19.54 6.68 4.01
C LYS A 248 -19.51 7.65 2.83
N PRO A 249 -20.40 7.50 1.84
CA PRO A 249 -20.55 8.50 0.79
C PRO A 249 -20.72 9.92 1.38
N GLY A 250 -19.94 10.87 0.86
CA GLY A 250 -19.86 12.25 1.33
C GLY A 250 -18.77 12.55 2.35
N ASP A 251 -18.18 11.53 2.99
CA ASP A 251 -17.03 11.71 3.89
C ASP A 251 -15.81 12.25 3.15
N LYS A 252 -14.90 12.86 3.91
CA LYS A 252 -13.63 13.39 3.40
C LYS A 252 -12.49 12.45 3.70
N CYS A 253 -11.56 12.35 2.73
CA CYS A 253 -10.38 11.50 2.82
C CYS A 253 -9.19 12.23 2.20
N PHE A 254 -8.08 12.34 2.93
CA PHE A 254 -6.86 12.92 2.40
C PHE A 254 -6.06 11.87 1.64
N VAL A 255 -5.70 12.23 0.40
CA VAL A 255 -4.96 11.38 -0.53
C VAL A 255 -3.76 12.13 -1.05
N SER A 256 -2.61 11.50 -1.11
CA SER A 256 -1.43 12.01 -1.83
C SER A 256 -1.00 11.04 -2.93
N GLY A 257 -0.42 11.57 -3.99
CA GLY A 257 0.04 10.78 -5.14
C GLY A 257 0.28 11.63 -6.39
N PRO A 258 0.50 10.97 -7.55
CA PRO A 258 0.64 9.51 -7.69
C PRO A 258 2.04 9.02 -7.30
N TYR A 259 2.14 7.74 -6.97
CA TYR A 259 3.40 7.03 -6.73
C TYR A 259 3.41 5.71 -7.52
N GLY A 260 4.56 5.03 -7.55
CA GLY A 260 4.68 3.65 -7.99
C GLY A 260 5.72 3.43 -9.06
N GLU A 261 6.09 2.17 -9.22
CA GLU A 261 7.05 1.67 -10.21
C GLU A 261 6.52 0.42 -10.92
N PHE A 262 5.39 -0.10 -10.51
CA PHE A 262 4.76 -1.29 -11.08
C PHE A 262 4.08 -0.94 -12.42
N TYR A 263 4.88 -0.58 -13.42
CA TYR A 263 4.39 -0.17 -14.73
C TYR A 263 4.57 -1.26 -15.78
N ALA A 264 3.63 -1.30 -16.74
CA ALA A 264 3.80 -2.11 -17.93
C ALA A 264 5.05 -1.67 -18.69
N ARG A 265 5.86 -2.63 -19.14
CA ARG A 265 7.04 -2.39 -19.96
C ARG A 265 6.64 -2.02 -21.38
N ASP A 266 7.48 -1.21 -22.00
CA ASP A 266 7.34 -0.82 -23.40
C ASP A 266 8.03 -1.85 -24.31
N THR A 267 7.37 -3.00 -24.50
CA THR A 267 7.82 -4.13 -25.32
C THR A 267 6.66 -4.68 -26.12
N GLU A 268 6.95 -5.67 -27.00
CA GLU A 268 5.93 -6.41 -27.74
C GLU A 268 5.64 -7.81 -27.16
N ALA A 269 6.25 -8.18 -26.03
CA ALA A 269 6.07 -9.47 -25.37
C ALA A 269 4.62 -9.72 -24.95
N GLU A 270 4.19 -10.97 -24.93
CA GLU A 270 2.87 -11.34 -24.39
C GLU A 270 2.78 -10.98 -22.90
N MET A 271 1.66 -10.38 -22.49
CA MET A 271 1.43 -9.98 -21.10
C MET A 271 0.55 -11.02 -20.41
N VAL A 272 1.03 -11.53 -19.30
CA VAL A 272 0.30 -12.49 -18.46
C VAL A 272 0.03 -11.85 -17.11
N PHE A 273 -1.22 -11.51 -16.84
CA PHE A 273 -1.64 -10.94 -15.58
C PHE A 273 -2.09 -12.04 -14.61
N VAL A 274 -1.68 -11.97 -13.35
CA VAL A 274 -2.09 -12.92 -12.31
C VAL A 274 -2.56 -12.16 -11.09
N GLY A 275 -3.83 -12.32 -10.72
CA GLY A 275 -4.46 -11.59 -9.63
C GLY A 275 -5.16 -12.48 -8.60
N GLY A 276 -5.30 -11.96 -7.38
CA GLY A 276 -6.07 -12.62 -6.33
C GLY A 276 -6.54 -11.64 -5.27
N GLY A 277 -7.81 -11.70 -4.87
CA GLY A 277 -8.38 -10.81 -3.88
C GLY A 277 -8.22 -9.32 -4.26
N ALA A 278 -7.72 -8.49 -3.35
CA ALA A 278 -7.50 -7.06 -3.60
C ALA A 278 -6.40 -6.77 -4.63
N GLY A 279 -5.56 -7.77 -4.99
CA GLY A 279 -4.62 -7.67 -6.12
C GLY A 279 -5.30 -7.50 -7.47
N MET A 280 -6.63 -7.59 -7.53
CA MET A 280 -7.44 -7.16 -8.66
C MET A 280 -7.18 -5.68 -9.04
N ALA A 281 -6.90 -4.81 -8.07
CA ALA A 281 -6.77 -3.38 -8.33
C ALA A 281 -5.73 -3.04 -9.39
N PRO A 282 -4.42 -3.34 -9.24
CA PRO A 282 -3.44 -3.04 -10.28
C PRO A 282 -3.67 -3.85 -11.56
N MET A 283 -4.21 -5.07 -11.48
CA MET A 283 -4.54 -5.86 -12.68
C MET A 283 -5.61 -5.17 -13.52
N ARG A 284 -6.71 -4.72 -12.90
CA ARG A 284 -7.76 -3.95 -13.58
C ARG A 284 -7.17 -2.68 -14.21
N SER A 285 -6.41 -1.91 -13.44
CA SER A 285 -5.78 -0.69 -13.94
C SER A 285 -4.95 -0.93 -15.21
N HIS A 286 -4.05 -1.92 -15.18
CA HIS A 286 -3.23 -2.26 -16.34
C HIS A 286 -4.02 -2.72 -17.55
N ILE A 287 -4.91 -3.70 -17.37
CA ILE A 287 -5.65 -4.32 -18.46
C ILE A 287 -6.56 -3.29 -19.16
N PHE A 288 -7.27 -2.48 -18.36
CA PHE A 288 -8.12 -1.43 -18.91
C PHE A 288 -7.31 -0.34 -19.63
N ASP A 289 -6.17 0.05 -19.08
CA ASP A 289 -5.28 1.01 -19.71
C ASP A 289 -4.75 0.51 -21.04
N GLN A 290 -4.25 -0.72 -21.08
CA GLN A 290 -3.72 -1.35 -22.28
C GLN A 290 -4.79 -1.47 -23.38
N LEU A 291 -6.01 -1.90 -23.03
CA LEU A 291 -7.04 -2.18 -24.00
C LEU A 291 -7.86 -0.95 -24.39
N ARG A 292 -8.22 -0.08 -23.45
CA ARG A 292 -9.10 1.08 -23.69
C ARG A 292 -8.36 2.33 -24.12
N ARG A 293 -7.30 2.73 -23.38
CA ARG A 293 -6.55 3.96 -23.65
C ARG A 293 -5.45 3.74 -24.69
N LEU A 294 -4.56 2.78 -24.46
CA LEU A 294 -3.39 2.55 -25.32
C LEU A 294 -3.71 1.77 -26.59
N LYS A 295 -4.87 1.07 -26.63
CA LYS A 295 -5.29 0.23 -27.76
C LYS A 295 -4.21 -0.79 -28.18
N SER A 296 -3.50 -1.32 -27.19
CA SER A 296 -2.41 -2.27 -27.37
C SER A 296 -2.86 -3.50 -28.19
N LYS A 297 -1.97 -3.95 -29.07
CA LYS A 297 -2.19 -5.16 -29.86
C LYS A 297 -1.45 -6.38 -29.31
N ARG A 298 -0.70 -6.19 -28.23
CA ARG A 298 -0.03 -7.28 -27.52
C ARG A 298 -1.04 -8.33 -27.11
N LYS A 299 -0.67 -9.58 -27.20
CA LYS A 299 -1.50 -10.66 -26.63
C LYS A 299 -1.49 -10.57 -25.12
N MET A 300 -2.66 -10.68 -24.50
CA MET A 300 -2.85 -10.53 -23.07
C MET A 300 -3.75 -11.64 -22.54
N THR A 301 -3.38 -12.17 -21.38
CA THR A 301 -4.23 -13.11 -20.65
C THR A 301 -4.25 -12.75 -19.16
N PHE A 302 -5.41 -12.85 -18.53
CA PHE A 302 -5.60 -12.58 -17.12
C PHE A 302 -6.07 -13.83 -16.37
N TRP A 303 -5.34 -14.21 -15.34
CA TRP A 303 -5.60 -15.37 -14.49
C TRP A 303 -5.95 -14.90 -13.08
N TYR A 304 -7.21 -15.04 -12.70
CA TYR A 304 -7.70 -14.56 -11.41
C TYR A 304 -8.05 -15.71 -10.48
N GLY A 305 -7.46 -15.72 -9.28
CA GLY A 305 -7.78 -16.67 -8.22
C GLY A 305 -8.78 -16.10 -7.23
N ALA A 306 -9.93 -16.75 -7.08
CA ALA A 306 -10.91 -16.44 -6.05
C ALA A 306 -11.17 -17.67 -5.18
N ARG A 307 -11.75 -17.48 -3.99
CA ARG A 307 -12.12 -18.61 -3.12
C ARG A 307 -13.39 -19.29 -3.61
N SER A 308 -14.44 -18.53 -3.86
CA SER A 308 -15.72 -18.98 -4.39
C SER A 308 -16.31 -17.94 -5.34
N LYS A 309 -17.43 -18.23 -5.99
CA LYS A 309 -18.05 -17.34 -6.98
C LYS A 309 -18.43 -15.97 -6.39
N ARG A 310 -18.84 -15.93 -5.11
CA ARG A 310 -19.18 -14.68 -4.41
C ARG A 310 -17.98 -13.75 -4.16
N GLU A 311 -16.75 -14.25 -4.30
CA GLU A 311 -15.51 -13.47 -4.19
C GLU A 311 -15.00 -12.95 -5.55
N MET A 312 -15.72 -13.22 -6.64
CA MET A 312 -15.44 -12.68 -7.96
C MET A 312 -16.11 -11.32 -8.14
N PHE A 313 -15.39 -10.36 -8.70
CA PHE A 313 -15.91 -9.04 -9.03
C PHE A 313 -15.32 -8.51 -10.33
N TYR A 314 -15.97 -7.52 -10.96
CA TYR A 314 -15.69 -7.01 -12.31
C TYR A 314 -15.84 -8.08 -13.43
N VAL A 315 -16.58 -9.14 -13.18
CA VAL A 315 -16.77 -10.24 -14.15
C VAL A 315 -17.32 -9.73 -15.46
N GLU A 316 -18.40 -8.94 -15.39
CA GLU A 316 -19.07 -8.37 -16.58
C GLU A 316 -18.14 -7.42 -17.36
N ASP A 317 -17.30 -6.66 -16.65
CA ASP A 317 -16.33 -5.75 -17.26
C ASP A 317 -15.26 -6.54 -18.06
N PHE A 318 -14.69 -7.60 -17.47
CA PHE A 318 -13.68 -8.43 -18.14
C PHE A 318 -14.29 -9.26 -19.26
N ASP A 319 -15.52 -9.76 -19.14
CA ASP A 319 -16.23 -10.45 -20.20
C ASP A 319 -16.47 -9.52 -21.41
N MET A 320 -16.85 -8.27 -21.12
CA MET A 320 -17.02 -7.26 -22.17
C MET A 320 -15.68 -6.95 -22.85
N LEU A 321 -14.60 -6.74 -22.08
CA LEU A 321 -13.27 -6.49 -22.64
C LEU A 321 -12.78 -7.65 -23.51
N ALA A 322 -12.98 -8.90 -23.08
CA ALA A 322 -12.59 -10.08 -23.86
C ALA A 322 -13.40 -10.20 -25.17
N LYS A 323 -14.68 -9.83 -25.12
CA LYS A 323 -15.52 -9.80 -26.33
C LYS A 323 -15.11 -8.70 -27.33
N GLU A 324 -14.70 -7.54 -26.82
CA GLU A 324 -14.31 -6.39 -27.64
C GLU A 324 -12.89 -6.49 -28.20
N ASN A 325 -12.00 -7.24 -27.52
CA ASN A 325 -10.57 -7.30 -27.83
C ASN A 325 -10.12 -8.75 -28.06
N PRO A 326 -9.98 -9.19 -29.31
CA PRO A 326 -9.62 -10.58 -29.65
C PRO A 326 -8.21 -10.98 -29.19
N ASN A 327 -7.38 -10.03 -28.81
CA ASN A 327 -6.05 -10.24 -28.24
C ASN A 327 -6.05 -10.36 -26.71
N PHE A 328 -7.22 -10.36 -26.07
CA PHE A 328 -7.38 -10.49 -24.63
C PHE A 328 -8.28 -11.67 -24.26
N THR A 329 -7.83 -12.47 -23.30
CA THR A 329 -8.65 -13.52 -22.66
C THR A 329 -8.48 -13.43 -21.14
N TRP A 330 -9.48 -13.90 -20.40
CA TRP A 330 -9.36 -14.00 -18.96
C TRP A 330 -9.96 -15.30 -18.43
N HIS A 331 -9.43 -15.76 -17.29
CA HIS A 331 -9.74 -17.04 -16.68
C HIS A 331 -9.82 -16.90 -15.17
N THR A 332 -10.79 -17.58 -14.55
CA THR A 332 -10.92 -17.62 -13.10
C THR A 332 -10.80 -19.05 -12.60
N ALA A 333 -10.08 -19.21 -11.48
CA ALA A 333 -10.05 -20.47 -10.75
C ALA A 333 -10.61 -20.28 -9.33
N LEU A 334 -11.49 -21.18 -8.89
CA LEU A 334 -12.05 -21.17 -7.55
C LEU A 334 -11.36 -22.23 -6.68
N SER A 335 -10.70 -21.78 -5.61
CA SER A 335 -9.99 -22.68 -4.69
C SER A 335 -10.90 -23.41 -3.71
N ASP A 336 -12.10 -22.90 -3.47
CA ASP A 336 -13.13 -23.43 -2.56
C ASP A 336 -14.52 -23.13 -3.11
N ALA A 337 -14.80 -23.65 -4.33
CA ALA A 337 -16.10 -23.50 -4.98
C ALA A 337 -17.19 -24.16 -4.13
N LEU A 338 -18.25 -23.41 -3.87
CA LEU A 338 -19.38 -23.90 -3.08
C LEU A 338 -20.36 -24.68 -3.99
N PRO A 339 -21.09 -25.67 -3.45
CA PRO A 339 -22.07 -26.40 -4.26
C PRO A 339 -23.11 -25.50 -4.92
N GLU A 340 -23.53 -24.44 -4.23
CA GLU A 340 -24.47 -23.42 -4.74
C GLU A 340 -23.91 -22.51 -5.83
N ASP A 341 -22.58 -22.50 -6.00
CA ASP A 341 -21.94 -21.71 -7.06
C ASP A 341 -22.25 -22.27 -8.47
N GLU A 342 -22.62 -23.55 -8.57
CA GLU A 342 -22.82 -24.27 -9.84
C GLU A 342 -21.64 -24.00 -10.83
N TRP A 343 -20.43 -24.00 -10.26
CA TRP A 343 -19.24 -23.59 -10.98
C TRP A 343 -18.76 -24.65 -11.98
N THR A 344 -18.62 -24.28 -13.23
CA THR A 344 -18.15 -25.15 -14.32
C THR A 344 -16.76 -24.78 -14.85
N GLY A 345 -16.15 -23.71 -14.31
CA GLY A 345 -14.81 -23.26 -14.68
C GLY A 345 -13.70 -24.01 -13.94
N TYR A 346 -12.51 -23.43 -13.95
CA TYR A 346 -11.35 -24.04 -13.29
C TYR A 346 -11.50 -24.06 -11.76
N THR A 347 -10.99 -25.13 -11.14
CA THR A 347 -10.98 -25.32 -9.68
C THR A 347 -9.55 -25.51 -9.17
N GLY A 348 -9.30 -25.11 -7.92
CA GLY A 348 -8.00 -25.17 -7.28
C GLY A 348 -7.28 -23.82 -7.23
N PHE A 349 -6.04 -23.83 -6.75
CA PHE A 349 -5.24 -22.61 -6.65
C PHE A 349 -4.78 -22.15 -8.02
N ILE A 350 -4.79 -20.82 -8.24
CA ILE A 350 -4.52 -20.22 -9.56
C ILE A 350 -3.16 -20.59 -10.14
N HIS A 351 -2.11 -20.75 -9.31
CA HIS A 351 -0.78 -21.12 -9.78
C HIS A 351 -0.75 -22.52 -10.43
N ASN A 352 -1.55 -23.47 -9.94
CA ASN A 352 -1.67 -24.81 -10.53
C ASN A 352 -2.43 -24.77 -11.85
N VAL A 353 -3.51 -23.98 -11.89
CA VAL A 353 -4.30 -23.82 -13.12
C VAL A 353 -3.47 -23.11 -14.19
N LEU A 354 -2.76 -22.05 -13.84
CA LEU A 354 -1.85 -21.34 -14.74
C LEU A 354 -0.77 -22.28 -15.29
N LEU A 355 -0.19 -23.15 -14.43
CA LEU A 355 0.80 -24.12 -14.84
C LEU A 355 0.24 -25.09 -15.89
N GLU A 356 -0.91 -25.70 -15.62
CA GLU A 356 -1.47 -26.76 -16.49
C GLU A 356 -2.11 -26.20 -17.75
N GLU A 357 -2.77 -25.06 -17.67
CA GLU A 357 -3.58 -24.50 -18.74
C GLU A 357 -2.83 -23.50 -19.64
N PHE A 358 -1.76 -22.90 -19.11
CA PHE A 358 -0.98 -21.92 -19.87
C PHE A 358 0.50 -22.31 -19.99
N ILE A 359 1.24 -22.41 -18.90
CA ILE A 359 2.71 -22.55 -18.93
C ILE A 359 3.12 -23.80 -19.69
N LYS A 360 2.54 -24.98 -19.39
CA LYS A 360 2.85 -26.25 -20.08
C LYS A 360 2.42 -26.30 -21.54
N LYS A 361 1.50 -25.46 -21.94
CA LYS A 361 0.93 -25.43 -23.30
C LYS A 361 1.53 -24.33 -24.17
N HIS A 362 2.14 -23.34 -23.56
CA HIS A 362 2.74 -22.21 -24.26
C HIS A 362 4.08 -22.61 -24.86
N PRO A 363 4.36 -22.26 -26.13
CA PRO A 363 5.61 -22.66 -26.81
C PRO A 363 6.88 -22.03 -26.22
N ALA A 364 6.78 -20.84 -25.62
CA ALA A 364 7.90 -20.09 -25.04
C ALA A 364 7.40 -19.22 -23.88
N PRO A 365 7.02 -19.81 -22.73
CA PRO A 365 6.50 -19.03 -21.60
C PRO A 365 7.54 -18.10 -20.99
N GLU A 366 8.83 -18.40 -21.16
CA GLU A 366 9.97 -17.59 -20.72
C GLU A 366 10.03 -16.22 -21.42
N ASP A 367 9.47 -16.09 -22.61
CA ASP A 367 9.43 -14.83 -23.36
C ASP A 367 8.24 -13.93 -22.96
N CYS A 368 7.34 -14.40 -22.08
CA CYS A 368 6.22 -13.62 -21.58
C CYS A 368 6.61 -12.70 -20.44
N GLU A 369 5.87 -11.61 -20.29
CA GLU A 369 5.95 -10.72 -19.12
C GLU A 369 4.81 -11.02 -18.17
N PHE A 370 5.15 -11.34 -16.93
CA PHE A 370 4.20 -11.69 -15.87
C PHE A 370 4.01 -10.52 -14.91
N TYR A 371 2.79 -10.02 -14.81
CA TYR A 371 2.39 -8.96 -13.88
C TYR A 371 1.48 -9.55 -12.82
N MET A 372 1.88 -9.50 -11.55
CA MET A 372 1.15 -10.21 -10.52
C MET A 372 0.95 -9.40 -9.25
N CYS A 373 -0.20 -9.59 -8.63
CA CYS A 373 -0.56 -9.02 -7.34
C CYS A 373 -1.61 -9.88 -6.64
N GLY A 374 -1.39 -10.20 -5.37
CA GLY A 374 -2.34 -10.97 -4.59
C GLY A 374 -1.83 -11.31 -3.19
N PRO A 375 -2.48 -12.25 -2.50
CA PRO A 375 -2.04 -12.69 -1.19
C PRO A 375 -0.60 -13.23 -1.21
N PRO A 376 0.20 -13.04 -0.13
CA PRO A 376 1.61 -13.45 -0.09
C PRO A 376 1.87 -14.91 -0.49
N MET A 377 0.99 -15.83 -0.03
CA MET A 377 1.07 -17.25 -0.41
C MET A 377 0.89 -17.46 -1.93
N MET A 378 -0.02 -16.73 -2.56
CA MET A 378 -0.21 -16.78 -4.01
C MET A 378 1.02 -16.25 -4.74
N ASN A 379 1.49 -15.06 -4.35
CA ASN A 379 2.66 -14.43 -4.93
C ASN A 379 3.88 -15.36 -4.88
N THR A 380 4.17 -15.94 -3.71
CA THR A 380 5.26 -16.90 -3.53
C THR A 380 5.10 -18.14 -4.42
N SER A 381 3.89 -18.71 -4.47
CA SER A 381 3.63 -19.93 -5.24
C SER A 381 3.72 -19.71 -6.75
N VAL A 382 3.18 -18.58 -7.24
CA VAL A 382 3.25 -18.20 -8.66
C VAL A 382 4.70 -17.91 -9.04
N THR A 383 5.42 -17.09 -8.27
CA THR A 383 6.83 -16.77 -8.56
C THR A 383 7.69 -18.03 -8.62
N LYS A 384 7.56 -18.90 -7.60
CA LYS A 384 8.30 -20.17 -7.61
C LYS A 384 7.97 -21.02 -8.83
N MET A 385 6.69 -21.17 -9.15
CA MET A 385 6.23 -21.96 -10.29
C MET A 385 6.79 -21.40 -11.61
N LEU A 386 6.81 -20.08 -11.81
CA LEU A 386 7.36 -19.44 -13.00
C LEU A 386 8.86 -19.67 -13.14
N ILE A 387 9.62 -19.46 -12.07
CA ILE A 387 11.08 -19.70 -12.05
C ILE A 387 11.39 -21.18 -12.31
N ASP A 388 10.69 -22.11 -11.67
CA ASP A 388 10.85 -23.56 -11.87
C ASP A 388 10.57 -23.99 -13.33
N ASN A 389 9.85 -23.17 -14.11
CA ASN A 389 9.55 -23.39 -15.51
C ASN A 389 10.34 -22.49 -16.49
N GLY A 390 11.43 -21.89 -16.02
CA GLY A 390 12.40 -21.19 -16.86
C GLY A 390 12.11 -19.72 -17.12
N VAL A 391 11.11 -19.12 -16.45
CA VAL A 391 10.88 -17.68 -16.54
C VAL A 391 11.94 -16.93 -15.72
N GLU A 392 12.65 -16.02 -16.35
CA GLU A 392 13.66 -15.21 -15.69
C GLU A 392 13.00 -14.21 -14.70
N PRO A 393 13.65 -13.96 -13.53
CA PRO A 393 13.11 -13.05 -12.52
C PRO A 393 12.77 -11.64 -13.05
N GLU A 394 13.53 -11.17 -14.03
CA GLU A 394 13.31 -9.87 -14.68
C GLU A 394 11.97 -9.79 -15.42
N ASN A 395 11.42 -10.93 -15.85
CA ASN A 395 10.11 -11.02 -16.52
C ASN A 395 8.95 -11.19 -15.54
N ILE A 396 9.24 -11.18 -14.22
CA ILE A 396 8.23 -11.31 -13.17
C ILE A 396 8.11 -9.98 -12.43
N MET A 397 7.08 -9.21 -12.73
CA MET A 397 6.74 -7.95 -12.07
C MET A 397 5.72 -8.22 -10.97
N LEU A 398 6.06 -7.87 -9.74
CA LEU A 398 5.25 -8.10 -8.54
C LEU A 398 4.90 -6.78 -7.86
N ASP A 399 3.60 -6.51 -7.68
CA ASP A 399 3.11 -5.50 -6.74
C ASP A 399 2.79 -6.21 -5.41
N ASP A 400 3.68 -6.06 -4.43
CA ASP A 400 3.55 -6.70 -3.12
C ASP A 400 2.98 -5.74 -2.09
N PHE A 401 1.76 -6.01 -1.64
CA PHE A 401 1.08 -5.20 -0.63
C PHE A 401 1.63 -5.36 0.79
N GLY A 402 2.60 -6.25 0.96
CA GLY A 402 3.12 -6.65 2.26
C GLY A 402 2.14 -7.56 3.03
N GLY A 403 2.66 -8.42 3.89
CA GLY A 403 1.90 -9.34 4.74
C GLY A 403 1.99 -8.92 6.20
#